data_68cad8dc5c550e8007d29921514b7960
#
_entry.id   68cad8dc5c550e8007d29921514b7960
#
_cell.length_a   1.000
_cell.length_b   1.000
_cell.length_c   1.000
_cell.angle_alpha   90.00
_cell.angle_beta   90.00
_cell.angle_gamma   90.00
#
_symmetry.space_group_name_H-M   'P 1'
#
loop_
_entity.id
_entity.type
_entity.pdbx_description
1 polymer ?
#
loop_
_entity_poly.entity_id
_entity_poly.type
_entity_poly.pdbx_seq_one_letter_code
_entity_poly.pdbx_strand_id
1 'polypeptide(L)'
;STIKRYSMELGGNAPVLVFPDADLDTAADIVCGVKFNNAGQICVSPNRVFVHRDVRDEFTVKAVQRAQDAGVGWDKSADILTGPVIDARAWTRLKGLVDQAADMGARILSGGDRPVGLDRGHFLAPTVLGDVTEDMDVYRQETFGPIVSIISFDDTTDLNRMANDCDDGGLTAYIFTRDLGLAETWAAKLR
;
A
#
# COMPACT_ATOMS: atom_id res chain seq x y z
N SER A 1 -22.61 -33.92 15.11
CA SER A 1 -22.11 -32.63 14.54
C SER A 1 -23.12 -31.55 14.85
N THR A 2 -22.68 -30.38 15.28
CA THR A 2 -23.52 -29.22 15.55
C THR A 2 -23.41 -28.21 14.41
N ILE A 3 -24.52 -27.51 14.10
CA ILE A 3 -24.49 -26.39 13.14
C ILE A 3 -23.61 -25.28 13.72
N LYS A 4 -22.66 -24.83 12.94
CA LYS A 4 -21.73 -23.74 13.28
C LYS A 4 -22.05 -22.48 12.47
N ARG A 5 -21.91 -21.33 13.11
CA ARG A 5 -21.83 -20.04 12.39
C ARG A 5 -20.37 -19.71 12.17
N TYR A 6 -20.06 -19.17 11.00
CA TYR A 6 -18.72 -18.72 10.65
C TYR A 6 -18.73 -17.19 10.50
N SER A 7 -17.71 -16.55 11.02
CA SER A 7 -17.35 -15.18 10.70
C SER A 7 -15.87 -15.23 10.27
N MET A 8 -15.64 -15.00 8.98
CA MET A 8 -14.31 -15.16 8.38
C MET A 8 -13.68 -13.78 8.26
N GLU A 9 -12.51 -13.62 8.87
CA GLU A 9 -11.62 -12.47 8.72
C GLU A 9 -10.36 -12.96 8.02
N LEU A 10 -10.19 -12.56 6.75
CA LEU A 10 -9.13 -13.05 5.86
C LEU A 10 -8.26 -11.90 5.40
N GLY A 11 -7.07 -12.22 4.90
CA GLY A 11 -6.12 -11.27 4.36
C GLY A 11 -6.53 -10.74 2.99
N GLY A 12 -5.75 -9.81 2.47
CA GLY A 12 -5.89 -9.25 1.15
C GLY A 12 -4.57 -8.66 0.66
N ASN A 13 -4.39 -8.61 -0.66
CA ASN A 13 -3.22 -7.98 -1.28
C ASN A 13 -3.69 -7.01 -2.38
N ALA A 14 -4.47 -6.00 -1.95
CA ALA A 14 -5.21 -5.10 -2.80
C ALA A 14 -4.34 -4.40 -3.86
N PRO A 15 -4.61 -4.62 -5.17
CA PRO A 15 -4.01 -3.84 -6.24
C PRO A 15 -4.67 -2.47 -6.33
N VAL A 16 -3.85 -1.47 -6.62
CA VAL A 16 -4.27 -0.11 -6.98
C VAL A 16 -3.79 0.15 -8.40
N LEU A 17 -4.67 0.59 -9.29
CA LEU A 17 -4.34 0.94 -10.67
C LEU A 17 -4.52 2.44 -10.86
N VAL A 18 -3.43 3.15 -11.15
CA VAL A 18 -3.43 4.60 -11.41
C VAL A 18 -3.09 4.84 -12.87
N PHE A 19 -4.11 5.22 -13.67
CA PHE A 19 -3.97 5.47 -15.09
C PHE A 19 -3.53 6.92 -15.40
N PRO A 20 -3.04 7.20 -16.63
CA PRO A 20 -2.52 8.53 -16.98
C PRO A 20 -3.51 9.68 -16.81
N ASP A 21 -4.82 9.41 -16.96
CA ASP A 21 -5.90 10.40 -16.87
C ASP A 21 -6.46 10.58 -15.44
N ALA A 22 -5.91 9.86 -14.46
CA ALA A 22 -6.35 9.90 -13.07
C ALA A 22 -6.16 11.30 -12.44
N ASP A 23 -7.04 11.63 -11.51
CA ASP A 23 -6.78 12.71 -10.56
C ASP A 23 -5.76 12.25 -9.52
N LEU A 24 -4.51 12.69 -9.68
CA LEU A 24 -3.41 12.19 -8.86
C LEU A 24 -3.45 12.70 -7.42
N ASP A 25 -4.04 13.86 -7.15
CA ASP A 25 -4.23 14.33 -5.77
C ASP A 25 -5.23 13.45 -5.06
N THR A 26 -6.39 13.22 -5.66
CA THR A 26 -7.40 12.31 -5.13
C THR A 26 -6.85 10.88 -4.97
N ALA A 27 -6.10 10.38 -5.93
CA ALA A 27 -5.49 9.05 -5.86
C ALA A 27 -4.51 8.93 -4.69
N ALA A 28 -3.61 9.91 -4.52
CA ALA A 28 -2.64 9.93 -3.44
C ALA A 28 -3.32 10.09 -2.07
N ASP A 29 -4.35 10.95 -1.96
CA ASP A 29 -5.12 11.14 -0.73
C ASP A 29 -5.79 9.85 -0.28
N ILE A 30 -6.45 9.14 -1.18
CA ILE A 30 -7.14 7.88 -0.86
C ILE A 30 -6.13 6.78 -0.52
N VAL A 31 -5.12 6.57 -1.37
CA VAL A 31 -4.12 5.50 -1.18
C VAL A 31 -3.38 5.70 0.14
N CYS A 32 -2.83 6.88 0.37
CA CYS A 32 -2.06 7.18 1.58
C CYS A 32 -2.96 7.27 2.81
N GLY A 33 -4.15 7.88 2.70
CA GLY A 33 -5.10 8.00 3.80
C GLY A 33 -5.53 6.64 4.34
N VAL A 34 -5.87 5.69 3.45
CA VAL A 34 -6.23 4.32 3.86
C VAL A 34 -5.00 3.56 4.35
N LYS A 35 -3.85 3.70 3.66
CA LYS A 35 -2.62 2.95 3.98
C LYS A 35 -2.00 3.35 5.30
N PHE A 36 -2.06 4.62 5.68
CA PHE A 36 -1.45 5.12 6.92
C PHE A 36 -2.42 5.09 8.11
N ASN A 37 -3.74 5.11 7.86
CA ASN A 37 -4.73 4.91 8.91
C ASN A 37 -4.55 3.55 9.57
N ASN A 38 -4.68 3.50 10.89
CA ASN A 38 -4.46 2.29 11.71
C ASN A 38 -3.12 1.58 11.42
N ALA A 39 -2.10 2.36 11.01
CA ALA A 39 -0.80 1.84 10.58
C ALA A 39 -0.89 0.80 9.45
N GLY A 40 -1.88 0.91 8.56
CA GLY A 40 -2.09 0.00 7.44
C GLY A 40 -2.58 -1.40 7.82
N GLN A 41 -2.99 -1.62 9.08
CA GLN A 41 -3.48 -2.90 9.59
C GLN A 41 -4.96 -3.06 9.28
N ILE A 42 -5.30 -3.08 7.98
CA ILE A 42 -6.65 -3.16 7.44
C ILE A 42 -6.61 -4.08 6.21
N CYS A 43 -7.49 -5.07 6.14
CA CYS A 43 -7.52 -6.08 5.06
C CYS A 43 -7.80 -5.49 3.66
N VAL A 44 -8.51 -4.36 3.58
CA VAL A 44 -8.76 -3.63 2.33
C VAL A 44 -7.68 -2.59 2.01
N SER A 45 -6.61 -2.50 2.82
CA SER A 45 -5.57 -1.49 2.64
C SER A 45 -4.86 -1.63 1.29
N PRO A 46 -4.63 -0.53 0.53
CA PRO A 46 -3.82 -0.54 -0.68
C PRO A 46 -2.45 -1.19 -0.43
N ASN A 47 -2.07 -2.18 -1.23
CA ASN A 47 -0.81 -2.88 -0.99
C ASN A 47 0.16 -2.77 -2.16
N ARG A 48 -0.30 -3.04 -3.39
CA ARG A 48 0.48 -2.96 -4.63
C ARG A 48 -0.04 -1.81 -5.47
N VAL A 49 0.72 -0.69 -5.52
CA VAL A 49 0.29 0.54 -6.20
C VAL A 49 0.93 0.60 -7.59
N PHE A 50 0.21 0.11 -8.59
CA PHE A 50 0.59 0.17 -9.99
C PHE A 50 0.29 1.56 -10.54
N VAL A 51 1.33 2.27 -10.96
CA VAL A 51 1.20 3.63 -11.49
C VAL A 51 1.75 3.67 -12.90
N HIS A 52 0.95 4.17 -13.85
CA HIS A 52 1.41 4.32 -15.23
C HIS A 52 2.64 5.23 -15.28
N ARG A 53 3.62 4.85 -16.09
CA ARG A 53 4.93 5.53 -16.16
C ARG A 53 4.84 7.04 -16.40
N ASP A 54 3.85 7.48 -17.17
CA ASP A 54 3.69 8.89 -17.56
C ASP A 54 3.30 9.79 -16.37
N VAL A 55 2.70 9.22 -15.33
CA VAL A 55 2.25 9.94 -14.13
C VAL A 55 2.92 9.45 -12.84
N ARG A 56 3.82 8.45 -12.96
CA ARG A 56 4.49 7.83 -11.81
C ARG A 56 5.26 8.82 -10.96
N ASP A 57 6.05 9.67 -11.58
CA ASP A 57 6.92 10.58 -10.85
C ASP A 57 6.09 11.64 -10.09
N GLU A 58 5.03 12.17 -10.71
CA GLU A 58 4.12 13.11 -10.06
C GLU A 58 3.34 12.44 -8.91
N PHE A 59 2.78 11.25 -9.13
CA PHE A 59 2.12 10.50 -8.08
C PHE A 59 3.06 10.20 -6.91
N THR A 60 4.30 9.81 -7.22
CA THR A 60 5.32 9.51 -6.20
C THR A 60 5.62 10.72 -5.31
N VAL A 61 5.80 11.91 -5.90
CA VAL A 61 6.00 13.14 -5.13
C VAL A 61 4.82 13.40 -4.19
N LYS A 62 3.59 13.24 -4.68
CA LYS A 62 2.36 13.42 -3.89
C LYS A 62 2.27 12.39 -2.74
N ALA A 63 2.57 11.12 -3.01
CA ALA A 63 2.56 10.07 -1.98
C ALA A 63 3.63 10.31 -0.89
N VAL A 64 4.84 10.74 -1.27
CA VAL A 64 5.90 11.10 -0.33
C VAL A 64 5.47 12.28 0.56
N GLN A 65 4.85 13.31 -0.03
CA GLN A 65 4.34 14.45 0.74
C GLN A 65 3.30 13.99 1.79
N ARG A 66 2.31 13.14 1.40
CA ARG A 66 1.31 12.60 2.35
C ARG A 66 1.95 11.76 3.46
N ALA A 67 3.01 11.01 3.13
CA ALA A 67 3.74 10.24 4.13
C ALA A 67 4.48 11.12 5.13
N GLN A 68 5.05 12.23 4.67
CA GLN A 68 5.75 13.20 5.52
C GLN A 68 4.79 14.01 6.40
N ASP A 69 3.60 14.34 5.88
CA ASP A 69 2.57 15.10 6.58
C ASP A 69 1.73 14.23 7.53
N ALA A 70 1.78 12.91 7.39
CA ALA A 70 1.03 12.00 8.23
C ALA A 70 1.55 12.04 9.67
N GLY A 71 0.73 12.52 10.60
CA GLY A 71 1.04 12.50 12.02
C GLY A 71 1.20 11.07 12.54
N VAL A 72 2.28 10.82 13.28
CA VAL A 72 2.56 9.50 13.89
C VAL A 72 2.57 9.64 15.40
N GLY A 73 1.81 8.79 16.07
CA GLY A 73 1.72 8.86 17.52
C GLY A 73 0.74 7.86 18.12
N TRP A 74 0.39 8.06 19.39
CA TRP A 74 -0.48 7.14 20.13
C TRP A 74 -1.65 7.85 20.86
N ASP A 75 -1.66 9.17 20.88
CA ASP A 75 -2.75 9.91 21.47
C ASP A 75 -3.95 10.03 20.53
N LYS A 76 -5.03 10.60 21.01
CA LYS A 76 -6.28 10.78 20.25
C LYS A 76 -6.38 12.16 19.60
N SER A 77 -5.27 12.85 19.38
CA SER A 77 -5.29 14.14 18.68
C SER A 77 -5.73 13.93 17.22
N ALA A 78 -6.39 14.93 16.66
CA ALA A 78 -6.85 14.89 15.27
C ALA A 78 -5.71 14.85 14.25
N ASP A 79 -4.49 15.18 14.68
CA ASP A 79 -3.32 15.24 13.84
C ASP A 79 -2.57 13.89 13.72
N ILE A 80 -2.99 12.87 14.48
CA ILE A 80 -2.40 11.53 14.45
C ILE A 80 -3.21 10.65 13.52
N LEU A 81 -2.62 10.29 12.38
CA LEU A 81 -3.16 9.33 11.41
C LEU A 81 -2.64 7.91 11.63
N THR A 82 -1.35 7.80 11.97
CA THR A 82 -0.65 6.53 12.06
C THR A 82 -0.31 6.20 13.52
N GLY A 83 -0.93 5.15 14.04
CA GLY A 83 -0.62 4.57 15.35
C GLY A 83 0.52 3.55 15.31
N PRO A 84 0.76 2.82 16.42
CA PRO A 84 1.70 1.71 16.42
C PRO A 84 1.11 0.47 15.74
N VAL A 85 1.97 -0.39 15.23
CA VAL A 85 1.57 -1.76 14.86
C VAL A 85 1.39 -2.61 16.12
N ILE A 86 0.69 -3.75 15.96
CA ILE A 86 0.15 -4.53 17.09
C ILE A 86 1.22 -5.01 18.09
N ASP A 87 2.40 -5.44 17.61
CA ASP A 87 3.45 -5.96 18.46
C ASP A 87 4.86 -5.86 17.82
N ALA A 88 5.88 -6.30 18.58
CA ALA A 88 7.27 -6.31 18.12
C ALA A 88 7.49 -7.22 16.90
N ARG A 89 6.75 -8.33 16.79
CA ARG A 89 6.89 -9.27 15.66
C ARG A 89 6.39 -8.62 14.36
N ALA A 90 5.27 -7.91 14.44
CA ALA A 90 4.74 -7.14 13.32
C ALA A 90 5.73 -6.07 12.87
N TRP A 91 6.31 -5.33 13.82
CA TRP A 91 7.33 -4.31 13.51
C TRP A 91 8.57 -4.94 12.85
N THR A 92 9.11 -6.01 13.42
CA THR A 92 10.30 -6.70 12.88
C THR A 92 10.03 -7.24 11.45
N ARG A 93 8.84 -7.83 11.23
CA ARG A 93 8.44 -8.32 9.91
C ARG A 93 8.37 -7.17 8.90
N LEU A 94 7.71 -6.07 9.25
CA LEU A 94 7.57 -4.91 8.37
C LEU A 94 8.91 -4.27 8.04
N LYS A 95 9.78 -4.12 9.05
CA LYS A 95 11.15 -3.62 8.84
C LYS A 95 11.91 -4.56 7.91
N GLY A 96 11.79 -5.87 8.10
CA GLY A 96 12.39 -6.86 7.21
C GLY A 96 11.91 -6.78 5.76
N LEU A 97 10.61 -6.52 5.52
CA LEU A 97 10.08 -6.28 4.17
C LEU A 97 10.69 -5.06 3.51
N VAL A 98 10.84 -3.95 4.26
CA VAL A 98 11.45 -2.72 3.76
C VAL A 98 12.94 -2.94 3.43
N ASP A 99 13.67 -3.60 4.34
CA ASP A 99 15.11 -3.84 4.16
C ASP A 99 15.36 -4.77 2.97
N GLN A 100 14.61 -5.88 2.86
CA GLN A 100 14.71 -6.80 1.74
C GLN A 100 14.41 -6.09 0.40
N ALA A 101 13.35 -5.27 0.35
CA ALA A 101 13.04 -4.51 -0.85
C ALA A 101 14.18 -3.56 -1.23
N ALA A 102 14.76 -2.86 -0.25
CA ALA A 102 15.90 -1.96 -0.48
C ALA A 102 17.15 -2.72 -0.95
N ASP A 103 17.46 -3.86 -0.37
CA ASP A 103 18.58 -4.73 -0.78
C ASP A 103 18.41 -5.25 -2.21
N MET A 104 17.16 -5.41 -2.66
CA MET A 104 16.81 -5.81 -4.03
C MET A 104 16.69 -4.62 -5.01
N GLY A 105 16.92 -3.39 -4.56
CA GLY A 105 16.98 -2.21 -5.41
C GLY A 105 15.78 -1.27 -5.37
N ALA A 106 14.78 -1.53 -4.53
CA ALA A 106 13.73 -0.56 -4.25
C ALA A 106 14.29 0.67 -3.54
N ARG A 107 13.75 1.85 -3.85
CA ARG A 107 14.17 3.09 -3.19
C ARG A 107 13.23 3.40 -2.03
N ILE A 108 13.78 3.59 -0.84
CA ILE A 108 13.04 4.15 0.29
C ILE A 108 12.94 5.67 0.08
N LEU A 109 11.75 6.16 -0.26
CA LEU A 109 11.50 7.57 -0.59
C LEU A 109 11.00 8.37 0.62
N SER A 110 10.39 7.69 1.59
CA SER A 110 9.98 8.22 2.88
C SER A 110 9.90 7.09 3.91
N GLY A 111 10.11 7.39 5.18
CA GLY A 111 9.96 6.43 6.27
C GLY A 111 11.01 5.32 6.29
N GLY A 112 10.56 4.08 6.37
CA GLY A 112 11.39 2.87 6.34
C GLY A 112 11.95 2.44 7.69
N ASP A 113 11.75 3.22 8.73
CA ASP A 113 12.23 2.93 10.07
C ASP A 113 11.31 3.55 11.15
N ARG A 114 11.74 3.46 12.40
CA ARG A 114 11.06 4.07 13.53
C ARG A 114 11.06 5.60 13.40
N PRO A 115 9.93 6.27 13.67
CA PRO A 115 9.90 7.73 13.72
C PRO A 115 10.81 8.28 14.82
N VAL A 116 11.48 9.39 14.54
CA VAL A 116 12.33 10.09 15.52
C VAL A 116 11.49 10.51 16.75
N GLY A 117 11.99 10.26 17.94
CA GLY A 117 11.33 10.63 19.21
C GLY A 117 10.27 9.64 19.70
N LEU A 118 9.96 8.57 18.96
CA LEU A 118 9.04 7.52 19.38
C LEU A 118 9.79 6.21 19.75
N ASP A 119 10.64 6.29 20.78
CA ASP A 119 11.51 5.18 21.21
C ASP A 119 10.75 4.03 21.90
N ARG A 120 9.52 4.32 22.36
CA ARG A 120 8.63 3.32 22.99
C ARG A 120 7.50 2.97 22.04
N GLY A 121 7.03 1.72 22.11
CA GLY A 121 5.98 1.19 21.24
C GLY A 121 6.55 0.66 19.90
N HIS A 122 5.67 0.19 19.03
CA HIS A 122 6.03 -0.48 17.78
C HIS A 122 5.63 0.38 16.60
N PHE A 123 6.25 1.56 16.49
CA PHE A 123 5.97 2.50 15.41
C PHE A 123 6.87 2.25 14.20
N LEU A 124 6.27 2.19 13.03
CA LEU A 124 6.94 2.31 11.74
C LEU A 124 6.47 3.62 11.09
N ALA A 125 7.39 4.44 10.66
CA ALA A 125 7.04 5.68 9.96
C ALA A 125 6.29 5.38 8.65
N PRO A 126 5.30 6.21 8.26
CA PRO A 126 4.68 6.14 6.94
C PRO A 126 5.74 6.02 5.86
N THR A 127 5.71 4.89 5.15
CA THR A 127 6.79 4.48 4.26
C THR A 127 6.31 4.50 2.81
N VAL A 128 7.13 5.05 1.92
CA VAL A 128 6.92 4.99 0.47
C VAL A 128 8.14 4.34 -0.18
N LEU A 129 7.90 3.23 -0.88
CA LEU A 129 8.89 2.51 -1.67
C LEU A 129 8.64 2.77 -3.15
N GLY A 130 9.67 3.20 -3.86
CA GLY A 130 9.69 3.30 -5.32
C GLY A 130 10.46 2.14 -5.95
N ASP A 131 10.20 1.93 -7.25
CA ASP A 131 10.86 0.90 -8.06
C ASP A 131 10.70 -0.54 -7.49
N VAL A 132 9.53 -0.82 -6.92
CA VAL A 132 9.19 -2.15 -6.42
C VAL A 132 8.95 -3.10 -7.59
N THR A 133 9.50 -4.32 -7.49
CA THR A 133 9.40 -5.39 -8.51
C THR A 133 8.66 -6.62 -7.98
N GLU A 134 8.24 -7.51 -8.90
CA GLU A 134 7.41 -8.67 -8.59
C GLU A 134 8.10 -9.75 -7.72
N ASP A 135 9.40 -9.75 -7.66
CA ASP A 135 10.22 -10.69 -6.88
C ASP A 135 10.46 -10.24 -5.43
N MET A 136 10.06 -9.02 -5.07
CA MET A 136 10.18 -8.49 -3.71
C MET A 136 9.03 -9.00 -2.81
N ASP A 137 9.35 -9.32 -1.58
CA ASP A 137 8.36 -9.80 -0.60
C ASP A 137 7.25 -8.79 -0.33
N VAL A 138 7.58 -7.50 -0.35
CA VAL A 138 6.61 -6.41 -0.17
C VAL A 138 5.54 -6.36 -1.28
N TYR A 139 5.83 -6.93 -2.48
CA TYR A 139 4.88 -7.11 -3.55
C TYR A 139 4.04 -8.38 -3.36
N ARG A 140 4.69 -9.50 -2.96
CA ARG A 140 4.06 -10.82 -2.91
C ARG A 140 3.16 -11.03 -1.72
N GLN A 141 3.49 -10.42 -0.58
CA GLN A 141 2.79 -10.64 0.69
C GLN A 141 1.90 -9.45 1.05
N GLU A 142 0.80 -9.72 1.76
CA GLU A 142 0.07 -8.67 2.46
C GLU A 142 1.01 -7.97 3.45
N THR A 143 1.25 -6.66 3.25
CA THR A 143 2.15 -5.92 4.14
C THR A 143 1.56 -5.71 5.52
N PHE A 144 0.24 -5.46 5.63
CA PHE A 144 -0.46 -5.17 6.88
C PHE A 144 0.30 -4.15 7.74
N GLY A 145 0.78 -3.10 7.09
CA GLY A 145 1.65 -2.07 7.63
C GLY A 145 1.60 -0.77 6.81
N PRO A 146 2.12 0.35 7.32
CA PRO A 146 2.05 1.66 6.68
C PRO A 146 3.08 1.82 5.56
N ILE A 147 3.03 0.94 4.56
CA ILE A 147 3.99 0.88 3.45
C ILE A 147 3.25 0.98 2.12
N VAL A 148 3.46 2.06 1.38
CA VAL A 148 3.02 2.26 0.00
C VAL A 148 4.09 1.74 -0.93
N SER A 149 3.79 0.69 -1.71
CA SER A 149 4.71 0.06 -2.67
C SER A 149 4.35 0.49 -4.09
N ILE A 150 5.18 1.33 -4.71
CA ILE A 150 4.94 1.87 -6.06
C ILE A 150 5.63 0.99 -7.09
N ILE A 151 4.82 0.44 -8.02
CA ILE A 151 5.21 -0.39 -9.14
C ILE A 151 4.91 0.39 -10.43
N SER A 152 5.88 0.52 -11.32
CA SER A 152 5.65 1.18 -12.61
C SER A 152 5.09 0.19 -13.62
N PHE A 153 4.13 0.65 -14.44
CA PHE A 153 3.67 -0.07 -15.62
C PHE A 153 3.55 0.86 -16.83
N ASP A 154 3.45 0.29 -18.02
CA ASP A 154 3.21 0.98 -19.29
C ASP A 154 2.25 0.16 -20.17
N ASP A 155 1.98 0.66 -21.39
CA ASP A 155 1.05 0.03 -22.33
C ASP A 155 1.47 -1.36 -22.81
N THR A 156 2.73 -1.74 -22.60
CA THR A 156 3.27 -3.07 -22.96
C THR A 156 3.24 -4.06 -21.80
N THR A 157 2.95 -3.59 -20.59
CA THR A 157 2.93 -4.38 -19.36
C THR A 157 1.68 -5.26 -19.33
N ASP A 158 1.85 -6.56 -19.03
CA ASP A 158 0.71 -7.44 -18.71
C ASP A 158 0.17 -7.14 -17.30
N LEU A 159 -0.44 -5.95 -17.17
CA LEU A 159 -0.98 -5.45 -15.91
C LEU A 159 -2.09 -6.37 -15.37
N ASN A 160 -2.86 -7.03 -16.25
CA ASN A 160 -3.90 -7.96 -15.81
C ASN A 160 -3.31 -9.17 -15.08
N ARG A 161 -2.23 -9.73 -15.61
CA ARG A 161 -1.50 -10.80 -14.91
C ARG A 161 -0.95 -10.28 -13.58
N MET A 162 -0.22 -9.16 -13.61
CA MET A 162 0.43 -8.62 -12.40
C MET A 162 -0.57 -8.28 -11.30
N ALA A 163 -1.70 -7.67 -11.65
CA ALA A 163 -2.71 -7.27 -10.66
C ALA A 163 -3.38 -8.48 -9.99
N ASN A 164 -3.54 -9.60 -10.73
CA ASN A 164 -4.18 -10.83 -10.26
C ASN A 164 -3.18 -11.89 -9.73
N ASP A 165 -1.87 -11.69 -9.91
CA ASP A 165 -0.83 -12.62 -9.46
C ASP A 165 -0.51 -12.40 -7.98
N CYS A 166 -1.40 -12.89 -7.11
CA CYS A 166 -1.17 -12.93 -5.67
C CYS A 166 -1.99 -14.05 -5.03
N ASP A 167 -1.38 -14.74 -4.07
CA ASP A 167 -2.00 -15.86 -3.36
C ASP A 167 -3.11 -15.41 -2.39
N ASP A 168 -2.99 -14.19 -1.84
CA ASP A 168 -3.89 -13.63 -0.82
C ASP A 168 -4.83 -12.56 -1.39
N GLY A 169 -5.17 -12.62 -2.67
CA GLY A 169 -5.98 -11.62 -3.35
C GLY A 169 -7.49 -11.82 -3.22
N GLY A 170 -8.26 -10.92 -3.85
CA GLY A 170 -9.68 -11.10 -4.11
C GLY A 170 -10.64 -10.38 -3.15
N LEU A 171 -10.18 -9.56 -2.22
CA LEU A 171 -11.04 -8.81 -1.32
C LEU A 171 -11.44 -7.44 -1.88
N THR A 172 -10.47 -6.67 -2.38
CA THR A 172 -10.70 -5.32 -2.90
C THR A 172 -9.65 -4.93 -3.92
N ALA A 173 -10.01 -3.96 -4.77
CA ALA A 173 -9.10 -3.31 -5.71
C ALA A 173 -9.49 -1.83 -5.85
N TYR A 174 -8.54 -1.00 -6.26
CA TYR A 174 -8.74 0.43 -6.48
C TYR A 174 -8.38 0.78 -7.93
N ILE A 175 -9.23 1.55 -8.60
CA ILE A 175 -9.00 1.98 -9.98
C ILE A 175 -9.16 3.50 -10.03
N PHE A 176 -8.13 4.20 -10.47
CA PHE A 176 -8.11 5.64 -10.65
C PHE A 176 -7.98 5.99 -12.13
N THR A 177 -9.06 6.44 -12.71
CA THR A 177 -9.19 6.93 -14.10
C THR A 177 -10.40 7.83 -14.21
N ARG A 178 -10.45 8.71 -15.20
CA ARG A 178 -11.63 9.49 -15.56
C ARG A 178 -12.49 8.81 -16.66
N ASP A 179 -11.97 7.74 -17.24
CA ASP A 179 -12.68 6.94 -18.25
C ASP A 179 -13.49 5.84 -17.58
N LEU A 180 -14.81 6.01 -17.56
CA LEU A 180 -15.73 5.03 -16.97
C LEU A 180 -15.67 3.67 -17.69
N GLY A 181 -15.50 3.65 -19.02
CA GLY A 181 -15.38 2.41 -19.80
C GLY A 181 -14.12 1.62 -19.45
N LEU A 182 -13.01 2.34 -19.22
CA LEU A 182 -11.77 1.75 -18.74
C LEU A 182 -11.94 1.19 -17.31
N ALA A 183 -12.58 1.95 -16.42
CA ALA A 183 -12.86 1.52 -15.05
C ALA A 183 -13.69 0.23 -15.01
N GLU A 184 -14.79 0.16 -15.77
CA GLU A 184 -15.65 -1.02 -15.90
C GLU A 184 -14.89 -2.22 -16.47
N THR A 185 -14.07 -1.98 -17.50
CA THR A 185 -13.23 -3.02 -18.12
C THR A 185 -12.29 -3.64 -17.10
N TRP A 186 -11.64 -2.82 -16.29
CA TRP A 186 -10.70 -3.31 -15.26
C TRP A 186 -11.41 -3.94 -14.06
N ALA A 187 -12.55 -3.38 -13.64
CA ALA A 187 -13.36 -4.01 -12.59
C ALA A 187 -13.79 -5.44 -12.94
N ALA A 188 -14.06 -5.71 -14.22
CA ALA A 188 -14.39 -7.05 -14.71
C ALA A 188 -13.19 -8.01 -14.82
N LYS A 189 -11.95 -7.50 -14.88
CA LYS A 189 -10.72 -8.29 -15.00
C LYS A 189 -10.07 -8.65 -13.68
N LEU A 190 -10.31 -7.85 -12.65
CA LEU A 190 -9.74 -8.08 -11.31
C LEU A 190 -10.51 -9.19 -10.57
N ARG A 191 -9.78 -9.98 -9.78
CA ARG A 191 -10.31 -11.16 -9.06
C ARG A 191 -10.23 -10.99 -7.56
#